data_55ba75584b8a5b2ebd0fe92ab97b580b
#
_entry.id   55ba75584b8a5b2ebd0fe92ab97b580b
#
_cell.length_a   1.000
_cell.length_b   1.000
_cell.length_c   1.000
_cell.angle_alpha   90.00
_cell.angle_beta   90.00
_cell.angle_gamma   90.00
#
_symmetry.space_group_name_H-M   'P 1'
#
loop_
_entity.id
_entity.type
_entity.pdbx_description
1 polymer ?
#
loop_
_entity_poly.entity_id
_entity_poly.type
_entity_poly.pdbx_seq_one_letter_code
_entity_poly.pdbx_strand_id
1 'polypeptide(L)'
;MAQDRKLTFKRLSGLWEDNGITVLETNNNKYAILSDLHFGDGGLADDFRHNIETLKRLLSHYLVKDFHLILLGDIEELWQFDLDMITKEYDEEIYSLFRKFEADRIIRVFGNHDQEWASLDDPAMKNPRKHKGAPEALKMKDSNGNIKILLVHGHQGNIESDKNSWISKFLVRGFFKPIEPPLKILGFYGHPSATKSQVTKDYEQIMYA
;
A
#
# COMPACT_ATOMS: atom_id res chain seq x y z
N MET A 1 -10.51 22.52 4.77
CA MET A 1 -10.29 21.86 6.09
C MET A 1 -11.56 21.27 6.71
N ALA A 2 -12.61 22.04 7.10
CA ALA A 2 -13.81 21.43 7.74
C ALA A 2 -14.62 20.53 6.80
N GLN A 3 -14.71 20.88 5.53
CA GLN A 3 -15.44 20.11 4.51
C GLN A 3 -14.73 18.80 4.19
N ASP A 4 -13.40 18.82 4.15
CA ASP A 4 -12.57 17.62 3.89
C ASP A 4 -12.69 16.61 5.02
N ARG A 5 -12.63 17.06 6.28
CA ARG A 5 -12.82 16.20 7.46
C ARG A 5 -14.20 15.52 7.45
N LYS A 6 -15.25 16.24 7.06
CA LYS A 6 -16.61 15.69 6.99
C LYS A 6 -16.74 14.62 5.89
N LEU A 7 -16.09 14.83 4.74
CA LEU A 7 -16.09 13.86 3.64
C LEU A 7 -15.27 12.61 4.01
N THR A 8 -14.08 12.78 4.59
CA THR A 8 -13.26 11.69 5.10
C THR A 8 -14.01 10.86 6.12
N PHE A 9 -14.64 11.51 7.11
CA PHE A 9 -15.43 10.81 8.13
C PHE A 9 -16.59 10.03 7.49
N LYS A 10 -17.31 10.63 6.55
CA LYS A 10 -18.40 9.95 5.83
C LYS A 10 -17.91 8.72 5.09
N ARG A 11 -16.75 8.81 4.42
CA ARG A 11 -16.17 7.68 3.67
C ARG A 11 -15.73 6.55 4.59
N LEU A 12 -15.00 6.87 5.67
CA LEU A 12 -14.59 5.88 6.66
C LEU A 12 -15.79 5.24 7.37
N SER A 13 -16.84 6.01 7.70
CA SER A 13 -18.08 5.47 8.25
C SER A 13 -18.77 4.52 7.27
N GLY A 14 -18.81 4.87 5.98
CA GLY A 14 -19.34 3.98 4.94
C GLY A 14 -18.58 2.66 4.86
N LEU A 15 -17.25 2.70 4.90
CA LEU A 15 -16.41 1.48 4.94
C LEU A 15 -16.64 0.69 6.24
N TRP A 16 -16.83 1.37 7.37
CA TRP A 16 -17.12 0.70 8.63
C TRP A 16 -18.46 -0.04 8.60
N GLU A 17 -19.49 0.53 7.98
CA GLU A 17 -20.82 -0.03 7.88
C GLU A 17 -20.96 -1.08 6.76
N ASP A 18 -20.07 -1.09 5.77
CA ASP A 18 -20.12 -2.01 4.63
C ASP A 18 -19.88 -3.46 5.06
N ASN A 19 -20.91 -4.30 4.96
CA ASN A 19 -20.86 -5.72 5.29
C ASN A 19 -20.13 -6.57 4.23
N GLY A 20 -19.81 -6.02 3.07
CA GLY A 20 -19.04 -6.69 2.01
C GLY A 20 -17.53 -6.71 2.28
N ILE A 21 -17.03 -5.93 3.22
CA ILE A 21 -15.61 -5.87 3.55
C ILE A 21 -15.15 -7.14 4.27
N THR A 22 -14.02 -7.68 3.84
CA THR A 22 -13.40 -8.86 4.46
C THR A 22 -13.08 -8.61 5.94
N VAL A 23 -13.48 -9.56 6.78
CA VAL A 23 -13.28 -9.50 8.24
C VAL A 23 -12.26 -10.55 8.66
N LEU A 24 -11.19 -10.10 9.32
CA LEU A 24 -10.14 -10.96 9.89
C LEU A 24 -10.37 -11.18 11.39
N GLU A 25 -9.92 -12.31 11.90
CA GLU A 25 -10.00 -12.63 13.32
C GLU A 25 -8.67 -12.30 14.02
N THR A 26 -8.72 -11.54 15.12
CA THR A 26 -7.51 -11.21 15.90
C THR A 26 -7.09 -12.34 16.85
N ASN A 27 -7.97 -13.32 17.08
CA ASN A 27 -7.70 -14.38 18.03
C ASN A 27 -6.64 -15.35 17.51
N ASN A 28 -5.59 -15.53 18.31
CA ASN A 28 -4.49 -16.46 18.05
C ASN A 28 -3.69 -16.20 16.76
N ASN A 29 -4.05 -15.19 15.97
CA ASN A 29 -3.34 -14.82 14.74
C ASN A 29 -2.39 -13.66 15.00
N LYS A 30 -1.20 -13.74 14.41
CA LYS A 30 -0.22 -12.65 14.38
C LYS A 30 -0.27 -11.99 13.03
N TYR A 31 -0.35 -10.69 13.00
CA TYR A 31 -0.39 -9.91 11.77
C TYR A 31 0.85 -9.03 11.65
N ALA A 32 1.48 -9.07 10.48
CA ALA A 32 2.46 -8.10 10.04
C ALA A 32 1.79 -7.22 8.98
N ILE A 33 1.88 -5.91 9.15
CA ILE A 33 1.28 -4.94 8.22
C ILE A 33 2.42 -4.16 7.59
N LEU A 34 2.48 -4.17 6.25
CA LEU A 34 3.43 -3.41 5.45
C LEU A 34 2.65 -2.45 4.56
N SER A 35 3.13 -1.22 4.44
CA SER A 35 2.54 -0.14 3.66
C SER A 35 3.64 0.73 3.06
N ASP A 36 3.33 1.47 2.00
CA ASP A 36 4.19 2.51 1.43
C ASP A 36 5.62 2.03 1.07
N LEU A 37 5.72 0.85 0.47
CA LEU A 37 7.00 0.30 0.03
C LEU A 37 7.47 0.95 -1.29
N HIS A 38 6.54 1.30 -2.17
CA HIS A 38 6.79 1.99 -3.43
C HIS A 38 7.85 1.29 -4.30
N PHE A 39 7.67 -0.01 -4.58
CA PHE A 39 8.56 -0.76 -5.48
C PHE A 39 8.61 -0.10 -6.85
N GLY A 40 9.81 0.16 -7.35
CA GLY A 40 10.05 0.66 -8.69
C GLY A 40 10.64 -0.40 -9.64
N ASP A 41 11.51 0.02 -10.54
CA ASP A 41 12.12 -0.82 -11.56
C ASP A 41 13.59 -1.22 -11.27
N GLY A 42 14.06 -1.04 -10.03
CA GLY A 42 15.45 -1.28 -9.63
C GLY A 42 16.43 -0.19 -10.08
N GLY A 43 15.99 0.77 -10.87
CA GLY A 43 16.78 1.87 -11.40
C GLY A 43 17.10 2.97 -10.37
N LEU A 44 17.68 4.08 -10.85
CA LEU A 44 18.04 5.21 -9.97
C LEU A 44 16.84 5.96 -9.39
N ALA A 45 15.68 5.87 -10.04
CA ALA A 45 14.44 6.47 -9.58
C ALA A 45 13.70 5.58 -8.57
N ASP A 46 14.10 4.31 -8.42
CA ASP A 46 13.51 3.39 -7.45
C ASP A 46 14.12 3.62 -6.06
N ASP A 47 13.38 4.27 -5.19
CA ASP A 47 13.83 4.54 -3.82
C ASP A 47 13.83 3.29 -2.94
N PHE A 48 13.00 2.28 -3.27
CA PHE A 48 12.91 1.07 -2.48
C PHE A 48 14.12 0.15 -2.64
N ARG A 49 14.82 0.18 -3.76
CA ARG A 49 15.94 -0.73 -4.10
C ARG A 49 16.98 -0.93 -2.97
N HIS A 50 17.18 0.08 -2.15
CA HIS A 50 18.13 0.02 -1.02
C HIS A 50 17.60 -0.75 0.19
N ASN A 51 16.29 -1.06 0.22
CA ASN A 51 15.60 -1.72 1.34
C ASN A 51 15.32 -3.21 1.07
N ILE A 52 15.68 -3.74 -0.10
CA ILE A 52 15.39 -5.12 -0.51
C ILE A 52 15.86 -6.12 0.54
N GLU A 53 17.12 -6.07 0.95
CA GLU A 53 17.68 -7.01 1.93
C GLU A 53 16.99 -6.92 3.30
N THR A 54 16.59 -5.73 3.70
CA THR A 54 15.82 -5.52 4.94
C THR A 54 14.47 -6.19 4.85
N LEU A 55 13.74 -5.98 3.75
CA LEU A 55 12.43 -6.58 3.54
C LEU A 55 12.52 -8.11 3.43
N LYS A 56 13.51 -8.65 2.73
CA LYS A 56 13.74 -10.10 2.64
C LYS A 56 13.90 -10.74 4.03
N ARG A 57 14.68 -10.10 4.90
CA ARG A 57 14.87 -10.57 6.29
C ARG A 57 13.57 -10.51 7.09
N LEU A 58 12.81 -9.42 6.96
CA LEU A 58 11.50 -9.27 7.63
C LEU A 58 10.51 -10.33 7.16
N LEU A 59 10.34 -10.51 5.85
CA LEU A 59 9.44 -11.51 5.28
C LEU A 59 9.81 -12.93 5.72
N SER A 60 11.11 -13.27 5.69
CA SER A 60 11.60 -14.56 6.15
C SER A 60 11.31 -14.78 7.63
N HIS A 61 11.47 -13.75 8.47
CA HIS A 61 11.12 -13.81 9.90
C HIS A 61 9.62 -14.05 10.10
N TYR A 62 8.77 -13.30 9.38
CA TYR A 62 7.31 -13.44 9.50
C TYR A 62 6.82 -14.81 9.03
N LEU A 63 7.40 -15.36 7.96
CA LEU A 63 7.12 -16.72 7.51
C LEU A 63 7.44 -17.77 8.59
N VAL A 64 8.65 -17.73 9.15
CA VAL A 64 9.10 -18.68 10.19
C VAL A 64 8.29 -18.55 11.47
N LYS A 65 7.85 -17.35 11.82
CA LYS A 65 7.09 -17.06 13.05
C LYS A 65 5.58 -17.18 12.89
N ASP A 66 5.13 -17.63 11.74
CA ASP A 66 3.73 -17.93 11.45
C ASP A 66 2.82 -16.69 11.50
N PHE A 67 3.28 -15.59 10.88
CA PHE A 67 2.48 -14.38 10.75
C PHE A 67 1.58 -14.42 9.53
N HIS A 68 0.44 -13.78 9.61
CA HIS A 68 -0.33 -13.31 8.47
C HIS A 68 0.26 -12.00 7.98
N LEU A 69 0.36 -11.81 6.68
CA LEU A 69 0.90 -10.60 6.05
C LEU A 69 -0.24 -9.78 5.44
N ILE A 70 -0.31 -8.51 5.80
CA ILE A 70 -1.22 -7.54 5.19
C ILE A 70 -0.37 -6.53 4.43
N LEU A 71 -0.55 -6.46 3.11
CA LEU A 71 0.00 -5.45 2.23
C LEU A 71 -1.01 -4.31 2.16
N LEU A 72 -0.78 -3.22 2.88
CA LEU A 72 -1.77 -2.16 3.14
C LEU A 72 -1.55 -0.93 2.24
N GLY A 73 -1.56 -1.16 0.93
CA GLY A 73 -1.48 -0.11 -0.09
C GLY A 73 -0.09 0.44 -0.36
N ASP A 74 0.05 1.01 -1.55
CA ASP A 74 1.27 1.64 -2.07
C ASP A 74 2.51 0.73 -1.96
N ILE A 75 2.30 -0.55 -2.29
CA ILE A 75 3.38 -1.54 -2.35
C ILE A 75 4.18 -1.32 -3.63
N GLU A 76 3.51 -1.14 -4.75
CA GLU A 76 4.11 -0.83 -6.04
C GLU A 76 3.90 0.65 -6.42
N GLU A 77 4.92 1.28 -7.01
CA GLU A 77 4.88 2.67 -7.48
C GLU A 77 4.35 2.73 -8.93
N LEU A 78 3.06 2.44 -9.11
CA LEU A 78 2.43 2.40 -10.43
C LEU A 78 2.16 3.79 -11.04
N TRP A 79 2.41 4.85 -10.30
CA TRP A 79 2.40 6.18 -10.88
C TRP A 79 3.63 6.46 -11.73
N GLN A 80 4.79 5.87 -11.38
CA GLN A 80 6.06 6.08 -12.09
C GLN A 80 6.42 4.93 -13.02
N PHE A 81 6.12 3.70 -12.63
CA PHE A 81 6.62 2.49 -13.28
C PHE A 81 5.48 1.62 -13.79
N ASP A 82 5.77 0.79 -14.77
CA ASP A 82 4.84 -0.22 -15.25
C ASP A 82 4.93 -1.49 -14.39
N LEU A 83 3.78 -2.10 -14.12
CA LEU A 83 3.69 -3.28 -13.26
C LEU A 83 4.60 -4.43 -13.72
N ASP A 84 4.67 -4.67 -15.04
CA ASP A 84 5.51 -5.73 -15.61
C ASP A 84 7.01 -5.50 -15.33
N MET A 85 7.44 -4.25 -15.29
CA MET A 85 8.83 -3.91 -14.95
C MET A 85 9.10 -4.19 -13.48
N ILE A 86 8.22 -3.75 -12.59
CA ILE A 86 8.33 -3.96 -11.15
C ILE A 86 8.30 -5.45 -10.82
N THR A 87 7.32 -6.18 -11.34
CA THR A 87 7.17 -7.61 -11.07
C THR A 87 8.36 -8.40 -11.58
N LYS A 88 8.91 -8.06 -12.74
CA LYS A 88 10.11 -8.70 -13.29
C LYS A 88 11.34 -8.44 -12.42
N GLU A 89 11.52 -7.20 -11.96
CA GLU A 89 12.67 -6.82 -11.13
C GLU A 89 12.67 -7.54 -9.78
N TYR A 90 11.51 -7.58 -9.12
CA TYR A 90 11.40 -8.11 -7.77
C TYR A 90 10.86 -9.55 -7.68
N ASP A 91 10.68 -10.26 -8.82
CA ASP A 91 10.05 -11.59 -8.83
C ASP A 91 10.79 -12.61 -7.97
N GLU A 92 12.09 -12.76 -8.19
CA GLU A 92 12.88 -13.76 -7.48
C GLU A 92 13.13 -13.40 -6.02
N GLU A 93 13.28 -12.11 -5.72
CA GLU A 93 13.69 -11.67 -4.39
C GLU A 93 12.53 -11.45 -3.44
N ILE A 94 11.46 -10.78 -3.89
CA ILE A 94 10.36 -10.35 -3.03
C ILE A 94 9.07 -11.12 -3.32
N TYR A 95 8.60 -11.15 -4.58
CA TYR A 95 7.35 -11.84 -4.90
C TYR A 95 7.45 -13.35 -4.66
N SER A 96 8.64 -13.95 -4.83
CA SER A 96 8.88 -15.35 -4.45
C SER A 96 8.65 -15.58 -2.95
N LEU A 97 8.97 -14.61 -2.09
CA LEU A 97 8.72 -14.67 -0.65
C LEU A 97 7.23 -14.45 -0.33
N PHE A 98 6.58 -13.49 -0.99
CA PHE A 98 5.13 -13.31 -0.85
C PHE A 98 4.37 -14.60 -1.19
N ARG A 99 4.73 -15.28 -2.28
CA ARG A 99 4.14 -16.56 -2.70
C ARG A 99 4.40 -17.73 -1.74
N LYS A 100 5.32 -17.61 -0.78
CA LYS A 100 5.51 -18.61 0.28
C LYS A 100 4.49 -18.53 1.40
N PHE A 101 3.83 -17.39 1.57
CA PHE A 101 2.69 -17.32 2.48
C PHE A 101 1.53 -18.15 1.92
N GLU A 102 0.79 -18.84 2.82
CA GLU A 102 -0.44 -19.51 2.43
C GLU A 102 -1.44 -18.47 1.88
N ALA A 103 -2.31 -18.89 0.95
CA ALA A 103 -3.19 -17.96 0.25
C ALA A 103 -4.18 -17.21 1.16
N ASP A 104 -4.48 -17.75 2.32
CA ASP A 104 -5.31 -17.15 3.38
C ASP A 104 -4.51 -16.32 4.39
N ARG A 105 -3.18 -16.35 4.27
CA ARG A 105 -2.26 -15.64 5.18
C ARG A 105 -1.56 -14.44 4.57
N ILE A 106 -1.81 -14.14 3.30
CA ILE A 106 -1.38 -12.91 2.67
C ILE A 106 -2.59 -12.23 2.07
N ILE A 107 -2.80 -10.96 2.42
CA ILE A 107 -3.94 -10.17 1.98
C ILE A 107 -3.42 -8.80 1.55
N ARG A 108 -3.92 -8.34 0.40
CA ARG A 108 -3.62 -7.00 -0.11
C ARG A 108 -4.82 -6.08 0.05
N VAL A 109 -4.54 -4.83 0.39
CA VAL A 109 -5.42 -3.67 0.28
C VAL A 109 -4.73 -2.73 -0.71
N PHE A 110 -5.46 -2.10 -1.63
CA PHE A 110 -4.85 -1.15 -2.54
C PHE A 110 -4.70 0.25 -1.91
N GLY A 111 -3.67 0.97 -2.34
CA GLY A 111 -3.46 2.38 -2.04
C GLY A 111 -3.78 3.27 -3.25
N ASN A 112 -3.33 4.51 -3.23
CA ASN A 112 -3.54 5.42 -4.36
C ASN A 112 -2.48 5.24 -5.47
N HIS A 113 -1.27 4.79 -5.14
CA HIS A 113 -0.23 4.53 -6.13
C HIS A 113 -0.37 3.18 -6.83
N ASP A 114 -1.10 2.25 -6.24
CA ASP A 114 -1.30 0.89 -6.75
C ASP A 114 -2.79 0.51 -6.86
N GLN A 115 -3.66 1.48 -7.12
CA GLN A 115 -5.12 1.31 -7.23
C GLN A 115 -5.55 0.31 -8.31
N GLU A 116 -4.70 0.03 -9.28
CA GLU A 116 -4.92 -0.99 -10.31
C GLU A 116 -5.23 -2.36 -9.71
N TRP A 117 -4.73 -2.67 -8.52
CA TRP A 117 -5.01 -3.92 -7.82
C TRP A 117 -6.49 -4.13 -7.50
N ALA A 118 -7.31 -3.09 -7.50
CA ALA A 118 -8.75 -3.20 -7.36
C ALA A 118 -9.40 -4.06 -8.47
N SER A 119 -8.72 -4.23 -9.62
CA SER A 119 -9.25 -4.93 -10.80
C SER A 119 -8.34 -6.04 -11.33
N LEU A 120 -7.10 -6.12 -10.90
CA LEU A 120 -6.10 -7.07 -11.39
C LEU A 120 -5.97 -8.30 -10.49
N ASP A 121 -5.48 -9.38 -11.10
CA ASP A 121 -5.04 -10.58 -10.38
C ASP A 121 -3.64 -10.33 -9.79
N ASP A 122 -3.46 -10.52 -8.49
CA ASP A 122 -2.22 -10.21 -7.79
C ASP A 122 -1.18 -11.34 -7.98
N PRO A 123 0.00 -11.07 -8.60
CA PRO A 123 1.06 -12.04 -8.79
C PRO A 123 1.73 -12.48 -7.48
N ALA A 124 1.57 -11.72 -6.39
CA ALA A 124 2.03 -12.11 -5.06
C ALA A 124 1.22 -13.27 -4.48
N MET A 125 0.01 -13.52 -5.00
CA MET A 125 -0.89 -14.55 -4.49
C MET A 125 -0.69 -15.89 -5.19
N LYS A 126 -0.60 -16.99 -4.44
CA LYS A 126 -0.50 -18.35 -4.98
C LYS A 126 -1.72 -18.75 -5.83
N ASN A 127 -2.87 -18.13 -5.60
CA ASN A 127 -4.11 -18.42 -6.30
C ASN A 127 -4.85 -17.13 -6.65
N PRO A 128 -4.41 -16.43 -7.73
CA PRO A 128 -4.98 -15.15 -8.12
C PRO A 128 -6.50 -15.19 -8.34
N ARG A 129 -7.05 -16.35 -8.76
CA ARG A 129 -8.51 -16.48 -9.02
C ARG A 129 -9.39 -16.37 -7.78
N LYS A 130 -8.85 -16.62 -6.58
CA LYS A 130 -9.57 -16.45 -5.31
C LYS A 130 -9.59 -15.00 -4.81
N HIS A 131 -8.67 -14.16 -5.32
CA HIS A 131 -8.44 -12.79 -4.87
C HIS A 131 -8.57 -11.83 -6.04
N LYS A 132 -9.69 -11.90 -6.75
CA LYS A 132 -9.96 -11.00 -7.86
C LYS A 132 -10.28 -9.61 -7.32
N GLY A 133 -9.30 -8.72 -7.46
CA GLY A 133 -9.36 -7.34 -7.00
C GLY A 133 -9.06 -7.20 -5.50
N ALA A 134 -8.04 -6.43 -5.18
CA ALA A 134 -7.76 -6.06 -3.79
C ALA A 134 -8.88 -5.17 -3.25
N PRO A 135 -9.33 -5.36 -1.98
CA PRO A 135 -10.30 -4.47 -1.36
C PRO A 135 -9.68 -3.12 -1.01
N GLU A 136 -10.52 -2.11 -0.79
CA GLU A 136 -10.12 -0.79 -0.28
C GLU A 136 -9.84 -0.80 1.22
N ALA A 137 -10.41 -1.74 1.96
CA ALA A 137 -10.32 -1.82 3.40
C ALA A 137 -10.42 -3.27 3.90
N LEU A 138 -9.97 -3.50 5.13
CA LEU A 138 -10.20 -4.72 5.88
C LEU A 138 -10.75 -4.37 7.27
N LYS A 139 -11.48 -5.28 7.87
CA LYS A 139 -11.92 -5.18 9.26
C LYS A 139 -11.30 -6.27 10.09
N MET A 140 -11.08 -5.98 11.37
CA MET A 140 -10.63 -6.99 12.33
C MET A 140 -11.62 -7.07 13.50
N LYS A 141 -11.97 -8.30 13.87
CA LYS A 141 -12.89 -8.59 14.99
C LYS A 141 -12.17 -9.27 16.15
N ASP A 142 -12.69 -9.04 17.35
CA ASP A 142 -12.26 -9.72 18.56
C ASP A 142 -12.88 -11.14 18.68
N SER A 143 -12.55 -11.84 19.79
CA SER A 143 -13.08 -13.16 20.14
C SER A 143 -14.60 -13.20 20.31
N ASN A 144 -15.22 -12.07 20.59
CA ASN A 144 -16.65 -11.96 20.77
C ASN A 144 -17.38 -11.64 19.45
N GLY A 145 -16.67 -11.56 18.33
CA GLY A 145 -17.20 -11.22 17.02
C GLY A 145 -17.39 -9.73 16.78
N ASN A 146 -17.00 -8.85 17.71
CA ASN A 146 -17.14 -7.41 17.57
C ASN A 146 -16.02 -6.84 16.68
N ILE A 147 -16.37 -6.03 15.69
CA ILE A 147 -15.40 -5.28 14.90
C ILE A 147 -14.72 -4.24 15.78
N LYS A 148 -13.39 -4.26 15.81
CA LYS A 148 -12.57 -3.35 16.62
C LYS A 148 -11.67 -2.45 15.80
N ILE A 149 -11.24 -2.90 14.62
CA ILE A 149 -10.26 -2.20 13.80
C ILE A 149 -10.77 -2.15 12.35
N LEU A 150 -10.63 -0.99 11.73
CA LEU A 150 -10.73 -0.78 10.31
C LEU A 150 -9.33 -0.47 9.78
N LEU A 151 -8.83 -1.29 8.86
CA LEU A 151 -7.55 -1.08 8.19
C LEU A 151 -7.82 -0.46 6.82
N VAL A 152 -7.24 0.70 6.60
CA VAL A 152 -7.27 1.44 5.33
C VAL A 152 -5.88 2.00 5.05
N HIS A 153 -5.53 2.20 3.78
CA HIS A 153 -4.23 2.80 3.44
C HIS A 153 -4.13 4.27 3.86
N GLY A 154 -5.26 5.02 3.87
CA GLY A 154 -5.29 6.41 4.34
C GLY A 154 -5.50 7.46 3.23
N HIS A 155 -5.42 7.08 1.95
CA HIS A 155 -5.71 7.99 0.82
C HIS A 155 -7.15 8.52 0.82
N GLN A 156 -8.05 7.85 1.55
CA GLN A 156 -9.46 8.22 1.70
C GLN A 156 -9.68 9.62 2.30
N GLY A 157 -8.65 10.19 2.91
CA GLY A 157 -8.68 11.55 3.45
C GLY A 157 -8.32 12.64 2.45
N ASN A 158 -7.81 12.28 1.27
CA ASN A 158 -7.34 13.23 0.27
C ASN A 158 -8.19 13.17 -1.01
N ILE A 159 -9.11 14.14 -1.15
CA ILE A 159 -10.04 14.21 -2.31
C ILE A 159 -9.30 14.47 -3.63
N GLU A 160 -8.15 15.15 -3.58
CA GLU A 160 -7.35 15.45 -4.78
C GLU A 160 -6.65 14.21 -5.32
N SER A 161 -6.17 13.32 -4.43
CA SER A 161 -5.54 12.05 -4.83
C SER A 161 -6.51 11.12 -5.56
N ASP A 162 -7.77 11.11 -5.15
CA ASP A 162 -8.79 10.22 -5.71
C ASP A 162 -9.32 10.67 -7.08
N LYS A 163 -9.55 11.98 -7.25
CA LYS A 163 -10.19 12.50 -8.47
C LYS A 163 -9.22 12.76 -9.61
N ASN A 164 -7.97 13.04 -9.31
CA ASN A 164 -6.96 13.48 -10.27
C ASN A 164 -5.76 12.50 -10.38
N SER A 165 -5.92 11.26 -9.94
CA SER A 165 -4.84 10.26 -9.96
C SER A 165 -4.22 10.10 -11.37
N TRP A 166 -5.03 10.16 -12.45
CA TRP A 166 -4.54 10.07 -13.82
C TRP A 166 -3.69 11.30 -14.24
N ILE A 167 -4.04 12.51 -13.76
CA ILE A 167 -3.26 13.73 -14.02
C ILE A 167 -1.93 13.64 -13.26
N SER A 168 -1.98 13.20 -12.01
CA SER A 168 -0.79 12.97 -11.19
C SER A 168 0.14 11.93 -11.83
N LYS A 169 -0.41 10.81 -12.33
CA LYS A 169 0.35 9.81 -13.10
C LYS A 169 1.01 10.40 -14.34
N PHE A 170 0.26 11.18 -15.10
CA PHE A 170 0.78 11.79 -16.31
C PHE A 170 1.93 12.77 -16.02
N LEU A 171 1.77 13.61 -14.99
CA LEU A 171 2.81 14.55 -14.58
C LEU A 171 4.04 13.83 -14.01
N VAL A 172 3.85 12.80 -13.19
CA VAL A 172 4.94 12.03 -12.59
C VAL A 172 5.72 11.27 -13.67
N ARG A 173 5.03 10.54 -14.55
CA ARG A 173 5.69 9.77 -15.63
C ARG A 173 6.33 10.65 -16.69
N GLY A 174 5.64 11.71 -17.10
CA GLY A 174 6.08 12.57 -18.21
C GLY A 174 7.12 13.62 -17.82
N PHE A 175 7.04 14.14 -16.63
CA PHE A 175 7.85 15.28 -16.20
C PHE A 175 8.86 14.93 -15.10
N PHE A 176 8.44 14.25 -14.05
CA PHE A 176 9.31 13.99 -12.91
C PHE A 176 10.24 12.80 -13.11
N LYS A 177 9.76 11.67 -13.64
CA LYS A 177 10.58 10.47 -13.85
C LYS A 177 11.88 10.74 -14.64
N PRO A 178 11.90 11.48 -15.75
CA PRO A 178 13.14 11.76 -16.48
C PRO A 178 14.07 12.75 -15.76
N ILE A 179 13.55 13.60 -14.86
CA ILE A 179 14.34 14.64 -14.18
C ILE A 179 14.91 14.14 -12.86
N GLU A 180 14.24 13.19 -12.21
CA GLU A 180 14.60 12.68 -10.89
C GLU A 180 16.01 12.05 -10.83
N PRO A 181 16.42 11.15 -11.74
CA PRO A 181 17.76 10.57 -11.72
C PRO A 181 18.89 11.61 -11.78
N PRO A 182 18.90 12.59 -12.70
CA PRO A 182 19.94 13.60 -12.71
C PRO A 182 19.93 14.50 -11.46
N LEU A 183 18.78 14.79 -10.88
CA LEU A 183 18.70 15.55 -9.62
C LEU A 183 19.30 14.77 -8.45
N LYS A 184 19.03 13.46 -8.34
CA LYS A 184 19.64 12.59 -7.34
C LYS A 184 21.17 12.51 -7.47
N ILE A 185 21.69 12.45 -8.70
CA ILE A 185 23.14 12.48 -8.97
C ILE A 185 23.75 13.82 -8.49
N LEU A 186 23.01 14.91 -8.60
CA LEU A 186 23.43 16.24 -8.13
C LEU A 186 23.22 16.45 -6.61
N GLY A 187 22.78 15.41 -5.87
CA GLY A 187 22.61 15.46 -4.42
C GLY A 187 21.26 16.04 -3.95
N PHE A 188 20.30 16.23 -4.84
CA PHE A 188 18.94 16.61 -4.48
C PHE A 188 18.12 15.37 -4.15
N TYR A 189 17.98 15.06 -2.87
CA TYR A 189 17.14 13.97 -2.36
C TYR A 189 15.79 14.53 -1.91
N GLY A 190 14.80 14.50 -2.77
CA GLY A 190 13.44 14.90 -2.45
C GLY A 190 12.49 14.22 -3.42
N HIS A 191 11.51 13.48 -2.90
CA HIS A 191 10.45 12.89 -3.71
C HIS A 191 9.52 14.02 -4.17
N PRO A 192 9.39 14.30 -5.48
CA PRO A 192 8.41 15.27 -5.97
C PRO A 192 6.97 14.79 -5.73
N SER A 193 6.77 13.47 -5.62
CA SER A 193 5.47 12.86 -5.31
C SER A 193 5.22 12.69 -3.81
N ALA A 194 6.26 12.70 -2.98
CA ALA A 194 6.13 12.81 -1.55
C ALA A 194 5.80 14.26 -1.19
N THR A 195 4.64 14.73 -1.58
CA THR A 195 3.98 15.77 -0.82
C THR A 195 3.84 15.17 0.58
N LYS A 196 4.78 15.54 1.47
CA LYS A 196 4.51 15.52 2.90
C LYS A 196 3.24 16.33 3.04
N SER A 197 2.13 15.65 2.98
CA SER A 197 0.84 16.30 2.99
C SER A 197 0.79 17.07 4.30
N GLN A 198 0.28 18.26 4.25
CA GLN A 198 -0.09 19.08 5.42
C GLN A 198 -0.90 18.23 6.42
N VAL A 199 -1.56 17.18 5.92
CA VAL A 199 -2.30 16.14 6.63
C VAL A 199 -1.43 15.39 7.64
N THR A 200 -0.17 15.04 7.35
CA THR A 200 0.70 14.34 8.32
C THR A 200 0.99 15.20 9.56
N LYS A 201 1.17 16.51 9.38
CA LYS A 201 1.33 17.44 10.51
C LYS A 201 0.06 17.58 11.34
N ASP A 202 -1.10 17.53 10.70
CA ASP A 202 -2.40 17.62 11.38
C ASP A 202 -2.72 16.33 12.14
N TYR A 203 -2.31 15.16 11.66
CA TYR A 203 -2.45 13.89 12.38
C TYR A 203 -1.57 13.82 13.64
N GLU A 204 -0.32 14.28 13.57
CA GLU A 204 0.55 14.34 14.74
C GLU A 204 -0.05 15.26 15.82
N GLN A 205 -0.66 16.39 15.46
CA GLN A 205 -1.31 17.29 16.40
C GLN A 205 -2.60 16.71 17.03
N ILE A 206 -3.32 15.85 16.29
CA ILE A 206 -4.55 15.22 16.81
C ILE A 206 -4.26 14.04 17.74
N MET A 207 -3.14 13.33 17.53
CA MET A 207 -2.75 12.19 18.38
C MET A 207 -2.15 12.60 19.73
N TYR A 208 -1.72 13.84 19.89
CA TYR A 208 -1.10 14.38 21.12
C TYR A 208 -1.95 15.46 21.83
N ALA A 209 -3.18 15.70 21.40
CA ALA A 209 -4.15 16.57 22.05
C ALA A 209 -5.21 15.76 22.82
#